data_e8febf2935bb428c172527e29f318e2a
#
_entry.id   e8febf2935bb428c172527e29f318e2a
#
_cell.length_a   1.000
_cell.length_b   1.000
_cell.length_c   1.000
_cell.angle_alpha   90.00
_cell.angle_beta   90.00
_cell.angle_gamma   90.00
#
_symmetry.space_group_name_H-M   'P 1'
#
loop_
_entity.id
_entity.type
_entity.pdbx_description
1 polymer ?
#
loop_
_entity_poly.entity_id
_entity_poly.type
_entity_poly.pdbx_seq_one_letter_code
_entity_poly.pdbx_strand_id
1 'polypeptide(L)'
;MLIKCNAADHLYLIEDDPVRGEMLKDNSVRFEDPFHVYAEVNDETGEIAAVVCVVVCKFVPQYEVQLKAIAKGRLTDIEEALEEREAVHGALGTVLCPYSIWSYQKGHGSQLINNLLEATPLLHPEVDAVITMSPHTGMAMKFHMDNGAGLFATNSKTVNYEYEVEDVVLH
;
A
#
# COMPACT_ATOMS: atom_id res chain seq x y z
N MET A 1 -0.86 -5.45 17.18
CA MET A 1 -1.29 -4.03 17.28
C MET A 1 -0.72 -3.24 16.11
N LEU A 2 -1.57 -2.58 15.36
CA LEU A 2 -1.16 -1.73 14.26
C LEU A 2 -0.56 -0.42 14.78
N ILE A 3 0.62 -0.06 14.28
CA ILE A 3 1.25 1.23 14.57
C ILE A 3 1.56 1.99 13.30
N LYS A 4 1.55 3.33 13.38
CA LYS A 4 2.09 4.17 12.33
C LYS A 4 3.58 4.38 12.56
N CYS A 5 4.39 4.07 11.55
CA CYS A 5 5.84 4.25 11.62
C CYS A 5 6.24 5.68 11.25
N ASN A 6 7.42 6.09 11.70
CA ASN A 6 8.03 7.38 11.38
C ASN A 6 9.50 7.18 10.94
N ALA A 7 10.04 8.12 10.18
CA ALA A 7 11.39 8.01 9.66
C ALA A 7 12.46 8.03 10.76
N ALA A 8 12.23 8.78 11.85
CA ALA A 8 13.21 8.89 12.93
C ALA A 8 13.50 7.54 13.60
N ASP A 9 12.48 6.71 13.78
CA ASP A 9 12.58 5.44 14.53
C ASP A 9 12.55 4.20 13.64
N HIS A 10 12.00 4.27 12.41
CA HIS A 10 11.65 3.10 11.62
C HIS A 10 12.25 3.05 10.21
N LEU A 11 13.11 4.01 9.84
CA LEU A 11 13.72 4.04 8.50
C LEU A 11 14.45 2.73 8.18
N TYR A 12 15.08 2.12 9.17
CA TYR A 12 15.81 0.86 9.01
C TYR A 12 14.96 -0.29 8.47
N LEU A 13 13.63 -0.27 8.70
CA LEU A 13 12.73 -1.32 8.24
C LEU A 13 12.69 -1.41 6.71
N ILE A 14 12.85 -0.27 6.03
CA ILE A 14 12.75 -0.21 4.56
C ILE A 14 13.90 -0.96 3.88
N GLU A 15 15.03 -1.11 4.53
CA GLU A 15 16.15 -1.90 4.01
C GLU A 15 15.77 -3.38 3.80
N ASP A 16 14.76 -3.85 4.53
CA ASP A 16 14.26 -5.23 4.43
C ASP A 16 13.13 -5.41 3.40
N ASP A 17 12.70 -4.34 2.72
CA ASP A 17 11.65 -4.43 1.69
C ASP A 17 12.13 -5.36 0.54
N PRO A 18 11.54 -6.57 0.41
CA PRO A 18 12.00 -7.53 -0.59
C PRO A 18 11.50 -7.24 -2.01
N VAL A 19 10.59 -6.28 -2.13
CA VAL A 19 9.89 -6.00 -3.40
C VAL A 19 10.39 -4.72 -4.04
N ARG A 20 10.48 -3.63 -3.25
CA ARG A 20 10.73 -2.28 -3.76
C ARG A 20 11.77 -1.51 -2.93
N GLY A 21 12.69 -2.20 -2.26
CA GLY A 21 13.68 -1.58 -1.38
C GLY A 21 14.53 -0.49 -2.06
N GLU A 22 14.77 -0.63 -3.36
CA GLU A 22 15.59 0.29 -4.16
C GLU A 22 14.77 1.26 -5.02
N MET A 23 13.44 1.30 -4.85
CA MET A 23 12.57 2.15 -5.67
C MET A 23 12.90 3.63 -5.55
N LEU A 24 13.17 4.12 -4.35
CA LEU A 24 13.50 5.51 -4.08
C LEU A 24 14.94 5.64 -3.59
N LYS A 25 15.61 6.73 -3.96
CA LYS A 25 16.96 7.05 -3.47
C LYS A 25 16.93 7.42 -1.99
N ASP A 26 15.90 8.16 -1.59
CA ASP A 26 15.68 8.58 -0.20
C ASP A 26 14.41 7.89 0.33
N ASN A 27 14.59 6.84 1.11
CA ASN A 27 13.49 6.08 1.68
C ASN A 27 12.73 6.81 2.79
N SER A 28 13.24 7.94 3.29
CA SER A 28 12.50 8.76 4.26
C SER A 28 11.22 9.32 3.66
N VAL A 29 11.16 9.50 2.35
CA VAL A 29 9.97 9.95 1.61
C VAL A 29 8.78 9.01 1.80
N ARG A 30 9.01 7.72 2.06
CA ARG A 30 7.93 6.75 2.30
C ARG A 30 7.15 7.02 3.59
N PHE A 31 7.69 7.84 4.48
CA PHE A 31 7.05 8.23 5.74
C PHE A 31 6.37 9.60 5.67
N GLU A 32 6.43 10.26 4.52
CA GLU A 32 5.86 11.60 4.31
C GLU A 32 4.59 11.52 3.46
N ASP A 33 3.55 12.24 3.88
CA ASP A 33 2.30 12.34 3.11
C ASP A 33 2.58 12.67 1.64
N PRO A 34 2.00 11.99 0.65
CA PRO A 34 0.90 11.00 0.73
C PRO A 34 1.32 9.55 1.00
N PHE A 35 2.59 9.31 1.30
CA PHE A 35 3.10 7.99 1.67
C PHE A 35 2.99 7.75 3.17
N HIS A 36 2.69 6.52 3.56
CA HIS A 36 2.63 6.09 4.96
C HIS A 36 3.23 4.70 5.11
N VAL A 37 3.80 4.45 6.27
CA VAL A 37 4.31 3.12 6.65
C VAL A 37 3.59 2.69 7.91
N TYR A 38 3.02 1.50 7.89
CA TYR A 38 2.40 0.87 9.06
C TYR A 38 3.07 -0.45 9.38
N ALA A 39 3.06 -0.81 10.64
CA ALA A 39 3.61 -2.08 11.09
C ALA A 39 2.65 -2.77 12.06
N GLU A 40 2.71 -4.09 12.06
CA GLU A 40 2.07 -4.94 13.05
C GLU A 40 3.09 -5.26 14.14
N VAL A 41 2.77 -4.91 15.37
CA VAL A 41 3.58 -5.24 16.53
C VAL A 41 3.02 -6.49 17.17
N ASN A 42 3.90 -7.47 17.44
CA ASN A 42 3.53 -8.66 18.19
C ASN A 42 3.28 -8.25 19.65
N ASP A 43 2.04 -8.42 20.11
CA ASP A 43 1.63 -7.99 21.45
C ASP A 43 2.35 -8.73 22.58
N GLU A 44 2.82 -9.96 22.33
CA GLU A 44 3.53 -10.74 23.35
C GLU A 44 4.99 -10.34 23.49
N THR A 45 5.65 -9.97 22.40
CA THR A 45 7.09 -9.67 22.40
C THR A 45 7.42 -8.19 22.28
N GLY A 46 6.49 -7.37 21.81
CA GLY A 46 6.72 -5.96 21.50
C GLY A 46 7.53 -5.73 20.23
N GLU A 47 7.84 -6.79 19.47
CA GLU A 47 8.63 -6.70 18.24
C GLU A 47 7.76 -6.41 17.05
N ILE A 48 8.32 -5.72 16.04
CA ILE A 48 7.67 -5.52 14.76
C ILE A 48 7.68 -6.85 14.00
N ALA A 49 6.49 -7.33 13.66
CA ALA A 49 6.29 -8.63 13.03
C ALA A 49 5.99 -8.57 11.54
N ALA A 50 5.48 -7.44 11.04
CA ALA A 50 5.20 -7.21 9.63
C ALA A 50 5.13 -5.72 9.33
N VAL A 51 5.39 -5.35 8.06
CA VAL A 51 5.42 -3.95 7.59
C VAL A 51 4.67 -3.83 6.28
N VAL A 52 3.95 -2.73 6.11
CA VAL A 52 3.31 -2.36 4.85
C VAL A 52 3.61 -0.90 4.52
N CYS A 53 3.97 -0.65 3.27
CA CYS A 53 4.11 0.69 2.72
C CYS A 53 2.91 0.98 1.83
N VAL A 54 2.29 2.13 2.05
CA VAL A 54 1.09 2.56 1.33
C VAL A 54 1.25 3.97 0.79
N VAL A 55 0.47 4.30 -0.24
CA VAL A 55 0.33 5.67 -0.74
C VAL A 55 -1.14 5.98 -0.92
N VAL A 56 -1.54 7.21 -0.60
CA VAL A 56 -2.89 7.71 -0.84
C VAL A 56 -2.87 8.54 -2.11
N CYS A 57 -3.67 8.16 -3.10
CA CYS A 57 -3.68 8.81 -4.39
C CYS A 57 -5.07 8.82 -5.02
N LYS A 58 -5.24 9.60 -6.09
CA LYS A 58 -6.52 9.78 -6.79
C LYS A 58 -6.64 8.93 -8.05
N PHE A 59 -5.82 7.92 -8.16
CA PHE A 59 -5.84 6.94 -9.24
C PHE A 59 -5.30 5.63 -8.70
N VAL A 60 -5.46 4.54 -9.44
CA VAL A 60 -4.88 3.24 -9.09
C VAL A 60 -3.48 3.14 -9.68
N PRO A 61 -2.41 3.14 -8.85
CA PRO A 61 -1.06 2.95 -9.37
C PRO A 61 -0.90 1.57 -10.02
N GLN A 62 -0.38 1.56 -11.24
CA GLN A 62 -0.15 0.32 -12.00
C GLN A 62 1.33 0.05 -12.23
N TYR A 63 2.17 1.08 -12.11
CA TYR A 63 3.60 1.00 -12.41
C TYR A 63 4.41 1.73 -11.37
N GLU A 64 5.59 1.21 -11.08
CA GLU A 64 6.53 1.80 -10.13
C GLU A 64 6.93 3.23 -10.51
N VAL A 65 7.00 3.54 -11.81
CA VAL A 65 7.29 4.90 -12.29
C VAL A 65 6.26 5.92 -11.80
N GLN A 66 5.01 5.52 -11.61
CA GLN A 66 3.97 6.39 -11.08
C GLN A 66 4.21 6.72 -9.60
N LEU A 67 4.64 5.73 -8.81
CA LEU A 67 5.02 5.95 -7.41
C LEU A 67 6.23 6.88 -7.30
N LYS A 68 7.22 6.72 -8.17
CA LYS A 68 8.39 7.61 -8.23
C LYS A 68 7.99 9.04 -8.57
N ALA A 69 7.04 9.23 -9.49
CA ALA A 69 6.53 10.55 -9.86
C ALA A 69 5.81 11.23 -8.69
N ILE A 70 4.99 10.48 -7.94
CA ILE A 70 4.35 10.99 -6.72
C ILE A 70 5.40 11.43 -5.71
N ALA A 71 6.43 10.62 -5.50
CA ALA A 71 7.51 10.92 -4.55
C ALA A 71 8.29 12.19 -4.90
N LYS A 72 8.38 12.52 -6.19
CA LYS A 72 9.06 13.73 -6.69
C LYS A 72 8.14 14.94 -6.77
N GLY A 73 6.87 14.82 -6.42
CA GLY A 73 5.88 15.89 -6.54
C GLY A 73 5.51 16.25 -7.97
N ARG A 74 5.70 15.32 -8.93
CA ARG A 74 5.45 15.55 -10.36
C ARG A 74 4.02 15.17 -10.74
N LEU A 75 3.05 15.90 -10.22
CA LEU A 75 1.63 15.65 -10.49
C LEU A 75 1.29 15.78 -11.99
N THR A 76 1.95 16.68 -12.71
CA THR A 76 1.74 16.87 -14.16
C THR A 76 2.08 15.61 -14.95
N ASP A 77 3.19 14.94 -14.59
CA ASP A 77 3.59 13.69 -15.24
C ASP A 77 2.59 12.56 -14.99
N ILE A 78 1.96 12.57 -13.80
CA ILE A 78 0.92 11.60 -13.43
C ILE A 78 -0.36 11.85 -14.22
N GLU A 79 -0.79 13.10 -14.34
CA GLU A 79 -1.96 13.48 -15.12
C GLU A 79 -1.79 13.11 -16.60
N GLU A 80 -0.62 13.38 -17.18
CA GLU A 80 -0.29 12.99 -18.55
C GLU A 80 -0.33 11.47 -18.75
N ALA A 81 0.25 10.72 -17.79
CA ALA A 81 0.23 9.26 -17.82
C ALA A 81 -1.19 8.70 -17.72
N LEU A 82 -2.08 9.34 -16.97
CA LEU A 82 -3.48 8.96 -16.87
C LEU A 82 -4.26 9.24 -18.17
N GLU A 83 -4.01 10.36 -18.80
CA GLU A 83 -4.65 10.72 -20.09
C GLU A 83 -4.29 9.73 -21.20
N GLU A 84 -3.03 9.29 -21.24
CA GLU A 84 -2.56 8.31 -22.23
C GLU A 84 -3.13 6.91 -22.04
N ARG A 85 -3.56 6.56 -20.84
CA ARG A 85 -3.95 5.18 -20.49
C ARG A 85 -5.43 4.98 -20.22
N GLU A 86 -6.25 5.89 -20.65
CA GLU A 86 -7.68 5.89 -20.42
C GLU A 86 -8.08 5.86 -18.93
N ALA A 87 -8.97 6.72 -18.61
CA ALA A 87 -9.51 7.06 -17.32
C ALA A 87 -10.22 5.93 -16.53
N VAL A 88 -10.08 4.68 -16.92
CA VAL A 88 -10.72 3.56 -16.22
C VAL A 88 -10.30 3.53 -14.74
N HIS A 89 -9.07 3.94 -14.46
CA HIS A 89 -8.52 3.90 -13.10
C HIS A 89 -8.58 5.25 -12.38
N GLY A 90 -8.87 6.35 -13.07
CA GLY A 90 -9.02 7.67 -12.48
C GLY A 90 -10.41 7.97 -11.92
N ALA A 91 -11.40 7.14 -12.24
CA ALA A 91 -12.80 7.38 -11.87
C ALA A 91 -13.19 6.86 -10.47
N LEU A 92 -12.28 6.23 -9.73
CA LEU A 92 -12.58 5.52 -8.49
C LEU A 92 -12.48 6.39 -7.22
N GLY A 93 -12.20 7.68 -7.36
CA GLY A 93 -12.00 8.56 -6.21
C GLY A 93 -10.63 8.38 -5.57
N THR A 94 -10.58 8.46 -4.24
CA THR A 94 -9.32 8.36 -3.49
C THR A 94 -9.01 6.92 -3.12
N VAL A 95 -7.81 6.47 -3.42
CA VAL A 95 -7.35 5.10 -3.25
C VAL A 95 -6.22 5.05 -2.22
N LEU A 96 -6.31 4.12 -1.27
CA LEU A 96 -5.17 3.68 -0.48
C LEU A 96 -4.52 2.51 -1.20
N CYS A 97 -3.26 2.67 -1.61
CA CYS A 97 -2.54 1.66 -2.36
C CYS A 97 -1.38 1.08 -1.56
N PRO A 98 -1.53 -0.12 -0.98
CA PRO A 98 -0.40 -0.89 -0.49
C PRO A 98 0.49 -1.32 -1.67
N TYR A 99 1.78 -0.94 -1.63
CA TYR A 99 2.70 -1.26 -2.72
C TYR A 99 3.87 -2.15 -2.30
N SER A 100 4.11 -2.31 -1.01
CA SER A 100 5.06 -3.30 -0.46
C SER A 100 4.54 -3.80 0.87
N ILE A 101 4.61 -5.11 1.06
CA ILE A 101 4.26 -5.77 2.33
C ILE A 101 5.24 -6.91 2.56
N TRP A 102 5.75 -7.03 3.79
CA TRP A 102 6.60 -8.15 4.20
C TRP A 102 6.41 -8.49 5.66
N SER A 103 6.79 -9.69 6.02
CA SER A 103 6.59 -10.22 7.36
C SER A 103 7.89 -10.85 7.90
N TYR A 104 8.19 -10.55 9.15
CA TYR A 104 9.28 -11.18 9.89
C TYR A 104 8.82 -12.43 10.65
N GLN A 105 7.51 -12.55 10.89
CA GLN A 105 6.91 -13.64 11.65
C GLN A 105 5.71 -14.19 10.88
N LYS A 106 5.62 -15.51 10.80
CA LYS A 106 4.56 -16.20 10.04
C LYS A 106 3.16 -15.79 10.53
N GLY A 107 2.28 -15.50 9.58
CA GLY A 107 0.89 -15.13 9.86
C GLY A 107 0.66 -13.66 10.17
N HIS A 108 1.69 -12.90 10.50
CA HIS A 108 1.55 -11.49 10.87
C HIS A 108 1.31 -10.55 9.68
N GLY A 109 1.70 -10.96 8.47
CA GLY A 109 1.35 -10.22 7.25
C GLY A 109 -0.15 -10.17 7.02
N SER A 110 -0.86 -11.29 7.21
CA SER A 110 -2.32 -11.36 7.14
C SER A 110 -2.98 -10.55 8.25
N GLN A 111 -2.46 -10.63 9.46
CA GLN A 111 -2.96 -9.83 10.58
C GLN A 111 -2.80 -8.34 10.31
N LEU A 112 -1.65 -7.93 9.76
CA LEU A 112 -1.36 -6.55 9.39
C LEU A 112 -2.37 -6.01 8.37
N ILE A 113 -2.59 -6.73 7.27
CA ILE A 113 -3.50 -6.25 6.23
C ILE A 113 -4.95 -6.16 6.75
N ASN A 114 -5.38 -7.12 7.54
CA ASN A 114 -6.72 -7.09 8.13
C ASN A 114 -6.89 -5.95 9.12
N ASN A 115 -5.90 -5.69 9.96
CA ASN A 115 -5.93 -4.56 10.89
C ASN A 115 -5.87 -3.22 10.16
N LEU A 116 -5.10 -3.12 9.08
CA LEU A 116 -5.06 -1.92 8.25
C LEU A 116 -6.42 -1.64 7.59
N LEU A 117 -7.06 -2.67 7.03
CA LEU A 117 -8.39 -2.54 6.42
C LEU A 117 -9.43 -2.06 7.44
N GLU A 118 -9.44 -2.63 8.62
CA GLU A 118 -10.33 -2.24 9.71
C GLU A 118 -10.09 -0.79 10.15
N ALA A 119 -8.82 -0.36 10.20
CA ALA A 119 -8.44 0.97 10.63
C ALA A 119 -8.56 2.05 9.54
N THR A 120 -8.61 1.67 8.26
CA THR A 120 -8.60 2.61 7.14
C THR A 120 -9.68 3.69 7.22
N PRO A 121 -10.95 3.40 7.56
CA PRO A 121 -11.97 4.44 7.68
C PRO A 121 -11.67 5.51 8.73
N LEU A 122 -10.90 5.17 9.75
CA LEU A 122 -10.48 6.11 10.80
C LEU A 122 -9.18 6.84 10.45
N LEU A 123 -8.21 6.11 9.88
CA LEU A 123 -6.89 6.66 9.53
C LEU A 123 -6.95 7.53 8.27
N HIS A 124 -7.76 7.13 7.31
CA HIS A 124 -7.87 7.75 5.99
C HIS A 124 -9.35 7.86 5.60
N PRO A 125 -10.12 8.76 6.24
CA PRO A 125 -11.56 8.88 5.98
C PRO A 125 -11.91 9.30 4.55
N GLU A 126 -10.95 9.88 3.82
CA GLU A 126 -11.12 10.28 2.42
C GLU A 126 -11.03 9.11 1.43
N VAL A 127 -10.56 7.94 1.87
CA VAL A 127 -10.32 6.79 1.01
C VAL A 127 -11.61 6.07 0.65
N ASP A 128 -11.84 5.87 -0.65
CA ASP A 128 -13.00 5.16 -1.19
C ASP A 128 -12.70 3.68 -1.48
N ALA A 129 -11.45 3.34 -1.73
CA ALA A 129 -11.04 1.98 -2.08
C ALA A 129 -9.62 1.66 -1.59
N VAL A 130 -9.36 0.38 -1.33
CA VAL A 130 -8.02 -0.14 -1.04
C VAL A 130 -7.64 -1.07 -2.18
N ILE A 131 -6.66 -0.67 -2.98
CA ILE A 131 -6.22 -1.41 -4.16
C ILE A 131 -4.70 -1.48 -4.15
N THR A 132 -4.16 -2.69 -4.13
CA THR A 132 -2.71 -2.92 -4.07
C THR A 132 -2.03 -2.70 -5.42
N MET A 133 -0.71 -2.47 -5.38
CA MET A 133 0.16 -2.63 -6.55
C MET A 133 1.20 -3.69 -6.21
N SER A 134 0.97 -4.91 -6.64
CA SER A 134 1.71 -6.10 -6.24
C SER A 134 2.56 -6.65 -7.38
N PRO A 135 3.65 -7.39 -7.10
CA PRO A 135 4.40 -8.05 -8.17
C PRO A 135 3.61 -9.20 -8.80
N HIS A 136 3.96 -9.56 -10.04
CA HIS A 136 3.41 -10.71 -10.76
C HIS A 136 3.99 -12.02 -10.21
N THR A 137 3.64 -12.41 -9.01
CA THR A 137 4.11 -13.66 -8.39
C THR A 137 2.94 -14.48 -7.86
N GLY A 138 3.09 -15.80 -7.87
CA GLY A 138 2.11 -16.70 -7.26
C GLY A 138 1.96 -16.49 -5.76
N MET A 139 3.05 -16.10 -5.09
CA MET A 139 3.05 -15.81 -3.66
C MET A 139 2.19 -14.59 -3.34
N ALA A 140 2.34 -13.49 -4.09
CA ALA A 140 1.53 -12.29 -3.90
C ALA A 140 0.04 -12.58 -4.20
N MET A 141 -0.24 -13.28 -5.28
CA MET A 141 -1.61 -13.66 -5.65
C MET A 141 -2.27 -14.48 -4.53
N LYS A 142 -1.59 -15.52 -4.06
CA LYS A 142 -2.09 -16.37 -2.99
C LYS A 142 -2.36 -15.57 -1.72
N PHE A 143 -1.40 -14.71 -1.32
CA PHE A 143 -1.53 -13.89 -0.12
C PHE A 143 -2.77 -12.99 -0.19
N HIS A 144 -2.94 -12.24 -1.26
CA HIS A 144 -4.06 -11.32 -1.37
C HIS A 144 -5.41 -12.03 -1.53
N MET A 145 -5.46 -13.07 -2.34
CA MET A 145 -6.70 -13.85 -2.53
C MET A 145 -7.11 -14.57 -1.24
N ASP A 146 -6.16 -15.15 -0.50
CA ASP A 146 -6.44 -15.82 0.78
C ASP A 146 -6.93 -14.82 1.85
N ASN A 147 -6.58 -13.54 1.71
CA ASN A 147 -7.04 -12.48 2.60
C ASN A 147 -8.32 -11.77 2.11
N GLY A 148 -8.96 -12.30 1.09
CA GLY A 148 -10.28 -11.83 0.65
C GLY A 148 -10.28 -10.78 -0.45
N ALA A 149 -9.12 -10.47 -1.05
CA ALA A 149 -9.06 -9.55 -2.17
C ALA A 149 -9.59 -10.16 -3.46
N GLY A 150 -10.10 -9.32 -4.35
CA GLY A 150 -10.43 -9.66 -5.72
C GLY A 150 -9.41 -9.10 -6.70
N LEU A 151 -9.36 -9.65 -7.91
CA LEU A 151 -8.54 -9.13 -8.99
C LEU A 151 -9.16 -7.83 -9.52
N PHE A 152 -8.40 -6.74 -9.50
CA PHE A 152 -8.82 -5.46 -10.08
C PHE A 152 -8.27 -5.28 -11.49
N ALA A 153 -6.95 -5.40 -11.67
CA ALA A 153 -6.31 -5.25 -12.96
C ALA A 153 -5.00 -6.04 -13.03
N THR A 154 -4.67 -6.52 -14.22
CA THR A 154 -3.39 -7.15 -14.52
C THR A 154 -2.62 -6.25 -15.46
N ASN A 155 -1.42 -5.85 -15.05
CA ASN A 155 -0.53 -4.97 -15.82
C ASN A 155 0.70 -5.77 -16.30
N SER A 156 1.55 -5.16 -17.11
CA SER A 156 2.72 -5.88 -17.65
C SER A 156 3.69 -6.39 -16.58
N LYS A 157 3.87 -5.63 -15.49
CA LYS A 157 4.82 -5.97 -14.41
C LYS A 157 4.19 -6.04 -13.03
N THR A 158 2.94 -5.66 -12.90
CA THR A 158 2.23 -5.60 -11.62
C THR A 158 0.82 -6.14 -11.74
N VAL A 159 0.23 -6.45 -10.59
CA VAL A 159 -1.18 -6.83 -10.48
C VAL A 159 -1.81 -5.98 -9.38
N ASN A 160 -2.99 -5.46 -9.65
CA ASN A 160 -3.78 -4.75 -8.66
C ASN A 160 -4.83 -5.69 -8.06
N TYR A 161 -4.83 -5.81 -6.74
CA TYR A 161 -5.84 -6.54 -5.98
C TYR A 161 -6.67 -5.56 -5.17
N GLU A 162 -7.99 -5.72 -5.21
CA GLU A 162 -8.93 -4.86 -4.49
C GLU A 162 -9.45 -5.54 -3.24
N TYR A 163 -9.38 -4.84 -2.11
CA TYR A 163 -10.03 -5.22 -0.86
C TYR A 163 -11.29 -4.39 -0.66
N GLU A 164 -12.33 -5.01 -0.12
CA GLU A 164 -13.52 -4.28 0.32
C GLU A 164 -13.19 -3.48 1.59
N VAL A 165 -13.61 -2.21 1.59
CA VAL A 165 -13.54 -1.35 2.76
C VAL A 165 -14.96 -1.28 3.33
N GLU A 166 -15.12 -1.77 4.55
CA GLU A 166 -16.40 -1.64 5.25
C GLU A 166 -16.63 -0.18 5.61
N ASP A 167 -17.81 0.32 5.24
CA ASP A 167 -18.22 1.63 5.71
C ASP A 167 -18.34 1.63 7.22
N VAL A 168 -17.82 2.68 7.88
CA VAL A 168 -18.03 2.86 9.30
C VAL A 168 -19.53 3.08 9.52
N VAL A 169 -20.20 2.06 10.00
CA VAL A 169 -21.60 2.19 10.41
C VAL A 169 -21.59 2.89 11.76
N LEU A 170 -21.95 4.17 11.73
CA LEU A 170 -22.21 4.94 12.94
C LEU A 170 -23.57 4.49 13.49
N HIS A 171 -23.51 3.75 14.55
CA HIS A 171 -24.71 3.42 15.33
C HIS A 171 -25.03 4.50 16.33
#